data_d9f6473e1e775aad44c4a59dcfe105e7
#
_entry.id   d9f6473e1e775aad44c4a59dcfe105e7
#
_cell.length_a   1.000
_cell.length_b   1.000
_cell.length_c   1.000
_cell.angle_alpha   90.00
_cell.angle_beta   90.00
_cell.angle_gamma   90.00
#
_symmetry.space_group_name_H-M   'P 1'
#
loop_
_entity.id
_entity.type
_entity.pdbx_description
1 polymer ?
#
loop_
_entity_poly.entity_id
_entity_poly.type
_entity_poly.pdbx_seq_one_letter_code
_entity_poly.pdbx_strand_id
1 'polypeptide(L)'
;MNGKEGFAVWITGIPASGKSAITRELVARMNSQGLSAAVLESDVLRTILTPEPTFSSKERDHFYLQMALFGAMLARQGIPVIFDATANRRAYRDHARTLIPCFVEVFVSCTVDICRERDPKGIYAAAARGAASNVPGMQAVYEPPLNPEVTVDCREAPLINAEKIFTQIMALRYI
;
A
#
# COMPACT_ATOMS: atom_id res chain seq x y z
N MET A 1 -24.21 -8.88 -16.78
CA MET A 1 -22.95 -9.65 -16.64
C MET A 1 -22.65 -9.72 -15.16
N ASN A 2 -22.96 -10.86 -14.49
CA ASN A 2 -22.60 -11.10 -13.09
C ASN A 2 -21.13 -11.58 -13.08
N GLY A 3 -20.19 -10.72 -13.37
CA GLY A 3 -18.78 -11.01 -13.14
C GLY A 3 -18.49 -10.96 -11.63
N LYS A 4 -17.69 -11.91 -11.15
CA LYS A 4 -17.17 -11.88 -9.76
C LYS A 4 -16.47 -10.54 -9.56
N GLU A 5 -16.84 -9.78 -8.53
CA GLU A 5 -16.13 -8.54 -8.20
C GLU A 5 -14.65 -8.86 -7.89
N GLY A 6 -13.77 -7.95 -8.26
CA GLY A 6 -12.36 -8.04 -7.88
C GLY A 6 -12.18 -7.79 -6.39
N PHE A 7 -10.99 -8.09 -5.90
CA PHE A 7 -10.60 -7.82 -4.51
C PHE A 7 -9.48 -6.77 -4.47
N ALA A 8 -9.22 -6.24 -3.30
CA ALA A 8 -8.11 -5.33 -3.07
C ALA A 8 -7.14 -5.83 -2.01
N VAL A 9 -5.85 -5.58 -2.24
CA VAL A 9 -4.79 -5.76 -1.25
C VAL A 9 -4.15 -4.40 -1.00
N TRP A 10 -4.25 -3.86 0.20
CA TRP A 10 -3.58 -2.62 0.58
C TRP A 10 -2.33 -2.91 1.39
N ILE A 11 -1.15 -2.71 0.80
CA ILE A 11 0.13 -2.88 1.47
C ILE A 11 0.54 -1.55 2.06
N THR A 12 0.45 -1.43 3.40
CA THR A 12 0.79 -0.22 4.16
C THR A 12 2.00 -0.42 5.06
N GLY A 13 2.66 0.66 5.41
CA GLY A 13 3.86 0.72 6.24
C GLY A 13 4.59 2.05 6.00
N ILE A 14 5.50 2.43 6.89
CA ILE A 14 6.29 3.67 6.74
C ILE A 14 7.16 3.65 5.47
N PRO A 15 7.65 4.79 4.98
CA PRO A 15 8.59 4.84 3.86
C PRO A 15 9.79 3.89 4.09
N ALA A 16 10.33 3.31 3.02
CA ALA A 16 11.45 2.36 3.04
C ALA A 16 11.20 1.05 3.81
N SER A 17 9.96 0.73 4.23
CA SER A 17 9.64 -0.54 4.90
C SER A 17 9.68 -1.77 3.98
N GLY A 18 9.81 -1.60 2.66
CA GLY A 18 9.90 -2.70 1.70
C GLY A 18 8.60 -3.01 0.94
N LYS A 19 7.56 -2.18 1.06
CA LYS A 19 6.27 -2.39 0.38
C LYS A 19 6.40 -2.73 -1.11
N SER A 20 7.13 -1.91 -1.88
CA SER A 20 7.23 -2.09 -3.33
C SER A 20 8.00 -3.35 -3.74
N ALA A 21 8.92 -3.84 -2.90
CA ALA A 21 9.57 -5.13 -3.12
C ALA A 21 8.57 -6.28 -2.89
N ILE A 22 7.78 -6.21 -1.83
CA ILE A 22 6.72 -7.19 -1.53
C ILE A 22 5.64 -7.16 -2.63
N THR A 23 5.24 -5.97 -3.08
CA THR A 23 4.28 -5.80 -4.18
C THR A 23 4.74 -6.51 -5.45
N ARG A 24 6.01 -6.35 -5.85
CA ARG A 24 6.56 -7.01 -7.04
C ARG A 24 6.51 -8.54 -6.94
N GLU A 25 6.90 -9.09 -5.78
CA GLU A 25 6.85 -10.54 -5.55
C GLU A 25 5.41 -11.07 -5.52
N LEU A 26 4.48 -10.32 -4.93
CA LEU A 26 3.06 -10.68 -4.92
C LEU A 26 2.48 -10.69 -6.35
N VAL A 27 2.79 -9.68 -7.16
CA VAL A 27 2.38 -9.63 -8.57
C VAL A 27 2.96 -10.82 -9.35
N ALA A 28 4.24 -11.12 -9.18
CA ALA A 28 4.87 -12.27 -9.82
C ALA A 28 4.19 -13.59 -9.40
N ARG A 29 3.88 -13.73 -8.11
CA ARG A 29 3.17 -14.90 -7.57
C ARG A 29 1.76 -15.03 -8.13
N MET A 30 1.01 -13.94 -8.21
CA MET A 30 -0.33 -13.92 -8.81
C MET A 30 -0.28 -14.29 -10.30
N ASN A 31 0.64 -13.68 -11.05
CA ASN A 31 0.81 -13.96 -12.47
C ASN A 31 1.15 -15.44 -12.75
N SER A 32 1.93 -16.11 -11.89
CA SER A 32 2.23 -17.54 -11.99
C SER A 32 0.97 -18.43 -11.84
N GLN A 33 -0.10 -17.88 -11.30
CA GLN A 33 -1.42 -18.55 -11.18
C GLN A 33 -2.43 -18.06 -12.24
N GLY A 34 -1.98 -17.31 -13.24
CA GLY A 34 -2.84 -16.77 -14.30
C GLY A 34 -3.71 -15.59 -13.83
N LEU A 35 -3.38 -14.96 -12.71
CA LEU A 35 -4.11 -13.84 -12.13
C LEU A 35 -3.36 -12.54 -12.40
N SER A 36 -3.97 -11.61 -13.13
CA SER A 36 -3.43 -10.26 -13.32
C SER A 36 -4.05 -9.30 -12.32
N ALA A 37 -3.26 -8.41 -11.73
CA ALA A 37 -3.73 -7.36 -10.85
C ALA A 37 -3.29 -5.98 -11.36
N ALA A 38 -4.15 -4.98 -11.15
CA ALA A 38 -3.77 -3.59 -11.31
C ALA A 38 -2.99 -3.13 -10.07
N VAL A 39 -1.81 -2.56 -10.25
CA VAL A 39 -1.00 -2.00 -9.17
C VAL A 39 -1.15 -0.49 -9.15
N LEU A 40 -1.64 0.03 -8.03
CA LEU A 40 -1.75 1.45 -7.77
C LEU A 40 -0.62 1.86 -6.80
N GLU A 41 0.49 2.32 -7.34
CA GLU A 41 1.62 2.84 -6.57
C GLU A 41 1.41 4.31 -6.25
N SER A 42 1.45 4.68 -4.97
CA SER A 42 1.23 6.07 -4.55
C SER A 42 2.25 7.05 -5.15
N ASP A 43 3.49 6.64 -5.34
CA ASP A 43 4.53 7.50 -5.91
C ASP A 43 4.28 7.77 -7.40
N VAL A 44 3.89 6.74 -8.15
CA VAL A 44 3.53 6.87 -9.58
C VAL A 44 2.28 7.71 -9.74
N LEU A 45 1.21 7.41 -8.97
CA LEU A 45 -0.03 8.18 -9.05
C LEU A 45 0.16 9.66 -8.68
N ARG A 46 1.09 9.98 -7.77
CA ARG A 46 1.38 11.37 -7.44
C ARG A 46 1.94 12.16 -8.61
N THR A 47 2.72 11.55 -9.49
CA THR A 47 3.24 12.26 -10.68
C THR A 47 2.13 12.72 -11.62
N ILE A 48 0.96 12.07 -11.55
CA ILE A 48 -0.21 12.37 -12.39
C ILE A 48 -1.21 13.27 -11.65
N LEU A 49 -1.56 12.91 -10.41
CA LEU A 49 -2.65 13.54 -9.65
C LEU A 49 -2.20 14.76 -8.83
N THR A 50 -0.94 14.80 -8.43
CA THR A 50 -0.35 15.89 -7.64
C THR A 50 1.10 16.15 -8.10
N PRO A 51 1.31 16.66 -9.33
CA PRO A 51 2.65 16.80 -9.93
C PRO A 51 3.57 17.73 -9.13
N GLU A 52 3.01 18.66 -8.36
CA GLU A 52 3.72 19.54 -7.43
C GLU A 52 3.28 19.24 -5.98
N PRO A 53 3.74 18.13 -5.39
CA PRO A 53 3.20 17.66 -4.12
C PRO A 53 3.66 18.53 -2.94
N THR A 54 2.71 19.00 -2.16
CA THR A 54 2.96 19.73 -0.89
C THR A 54 3.02 18.77 0.31
N PHE A 55 2.50 17.56 0.15
CA PHE A 55 2.32 16.56 1.22
C PHE A 55 1.55 17.09 2.44
N SER A 56 0.77 18.16 2.27
CA SER A 56 -0.11 18.67 3.31
C SER A 56 -1.21 17.67 3.65
N SER A 57 -1.83 17.80 4.83
CA SER A 57 -2.94 16.93 5.23
C SER A 57 -4.08 16.98 4.23
N LYS A 58 -4.47 18.17 3.76
CA LYS A 58 -5.56 18.35 2.79
C LYS A 58 -5.26 17.69 1.45
N GLU A 59 -4.02 17.81 0.95
CA GLU A 59 -3.60 17.14 -0.29
C GLU A 59 -3.64 15.62 -0.12
N ARG A 60 -3.15 15.10 1.02
CA ARG A 60 -3.19 13.65 1.30
C ARG A 60 -4.61 13.13 1.39
N ASP A 61 -5.50 13.86 2.06
CA ASP A 61 -6.92 13.50 2.18
C ASP A 61 -7.54 13.37 0.77
N HIS A 62 -7.28 14.32 -0.11
CA HIS A 62 -7.77 14.28 -1.48
C HIS A 62 -7.11 13.17 -2.33
N PHE A 63 -5.80 13.05 -2.25
CA PHE A 63 -5.04 12.04 -3.00
C PHE A 63 -5.47 10.61 -2.65
N TYR A 64 -5.58 10.26 -1.37
CA TYR A 64 -5.96 8.91 -0.96
C TYR A 64 -7.44 8.60 -1.21
N LEU A 65 -8.31 9.63 -1.19
CA LEU A 65 -9.68 9.48 -1.65
C LEU A 65 -9.74 9.09 -3.13
N GLN A 66 -9.03 9.81 -3.99
CA GLN A 66 -8.96 9.50 -5.42
C GLN A 66 -8.39 8.11 -5.67
N MET A 67 -7.30 7.76 -4.99
CA MET A 67 -6.67 6.45 -5.10
C MET A 67 -7.63 5.31 -4.74
N ALA A 68 -8.41 5.46 -3.66
CA ALA A 68 -9.43 4.50 -3.25
C ALA A 68 -10.56 4.37 -4.29
N LEU A 69 -11.02 5.48 -4.86
CA LEU A 69 -12.04 5.49 -5.90
C LEU A 69 -11.56 4.80 -7.19
N PHE A 70 -10.33 5.05 -7.64
CA PHE A 70 -9.75 4.34 -8.79
C PHE A 70 -9.69 2.82 -8.56
N GLY A 71 -9.21 2.41 -7.38
CA GLY A 71 -9.20 0.99 -7.04
C GLY A 71 -10.59 0.37 -7.01
N ALA A 72 -11.58 1.07 -6.47
CA ALA A 72 -12.96 0.60 -6.46
C ALA A 72 -13.55 0.48 -7.88
N MET A 73 -13.23 1.40 -8.78
CA MET A 73 -13.65 1.30 -10.18
C MET A 73 -13.09 0.06 -10.86
N LEU A 74 -11.83 -0.27 -10.63
CA LEU A 74 -11.18 -1.47 -11.17
C LEU A 74 -11.77 -2.75 -10.55
N ALA A 75 -11.92 -2.78 -9.23
CA ALA A 75 -12.47 -3.93 -8.52
C ALA A 75 -13.90 -4.27 -8.96
N ARG A 76 -14.76 -3.27 -9.20
CA ARG A 76 -16.12 -3.47 -9.75
C ARG A 76 -16.13 -4.09 -11.14
N GLN A 77 -15.03 -3.99 -11.89
CA GLN A 77 -14.87 -4.63 -13.18
C GLN A 77 -14.26 -6.04 -13.09
N GLY A 78 -14.11 -6.57 -11.89
CA GLY A 78 -13.53 -7.90 -11.64
C GLY A 78 -12.00 -7.91 -11.65
N ILE A 79 -11.35 -6.74 -11.66
CA ILE A 79 -9.88 -6.63 -11.68
C ILE A 79 -9.36 -6.58 -10.25
N PRO A 80 -8.51 -7.54 -9.82
CA PRO A 80 -7.78 -7.44 -8.56
C PRO A 80 -6.91 -6.19 -8.50
N VAL A 81 -6.87 -5.53 -7.34
CA VAL A 81 -6.14 -4.27 -7.15
C VAL A 81 -5.14 -4.41 -6.02
N ILE A 82 -3.90 -3.99 -6.23
CA ILE A 82 -2.88 -3.89 -5.19
C ILE A 82 -2.56 -2.41 -4.99
N PHE A 83 -2.80 -1.89 -3.79
CA PHE A 83 -2.40 -0.55 -3.38
C PHE A 83 -1.02 -0.64 -2.70
N ASP A 84 0.02 -0.09 -3.35
CA ASP A 84 1.34 0.13 -2.74
C ASP A 84 1.41 1.56 -2.23
N ALA A 85 1.01 1.75 -0.98
CA ALA A 85 0.85 3.09 -0.44
C ALA A 85 0.99 3.15 1.08
N THR A 86 1.77 4.09 1.57
CA THR A 86 1.93 4.34 3.02
C THR A 86 0.59 4.62 3.68
N ALA A 87 -0.24 5.50 3.10
CA ALA A 87 -1.54 5.89 3.65
C ALA A 87 -1.49 6.05 5.18
N ASN A 88 -0.76 7.07 5.61
CA ASN A 88 -0.34 7.21 7.01
C ASN A 88 -1.47 7.33 8.03
N ARG A 89 -2.69 7.69 7.63
CA ARG A 89 -3.89 7.66 8.48
C ARG A 89 -4.72 6.41 8.19
N ARG A 90 -5.23 5.75 9.22
CA ARG A 90 -6.16 4.61 9.07
C ARG A 90 -7.36 4.95 8.23
N ALA A 91 -7.92 6.13 8.43
CA ALA A 91 -9.13 6.60 7.71
C ALA A 91 -9.03 6.46 6.18
N TYR A 92 -7.84 6.56 5.59
CA TYR A 92 -7.68 6.39 4.13
C TYR A 92 -7.91 4.94 3.70
N ARG A 93 -7.37 3.99 4.46
CA ARG A 93 -7.48 2.56 4.21
C ARG A 93 -8.87 2.04 4.56
N ASP A 94 -9.43 2.52 5.68
CA ASP A 94 -10.80 2.22 6.10
C ASP A 94 -11.81 2.68 5.05
N HIS A 95 -11.60 3.88 4.48
CA HIS A 95 -12.45 4.36 3.39
C HIS A 95 -12.39 3.44 2.16
N ALA A 96 -11.20 3.03 1.72
CA ALA A 96 -11.07 2.08 0.61
C ALA A 96 -11.77 0.75 0.91
N ARG A 97 -11.69 0.25 2.14
CA ARG A 97 -12.38 -0.96 2.60
C ARG A 97 -13.91 -0.81 2.50
N THR A 98 -14.47 0.37 2.74
CA THR A 98 -15.91 0.59 2.56
C THR A 98 -16.35 0.54 1.09
N LEU A 99 -15.45 0.83 0.16
CA LEU A 99 -15.72 0.85 -1.28
C LEU A 99 -15.49 -0.51 -1.95
N ILE A 100 -14.64 -1.36 -1.38
CA ILE A 100 -14.24 -2.65 -1.93
C ILE A 100 -14.45 -3.72 -0.84
N PRO A 101 -15.56 -4.47 -0.87
CA PRO A 101 -15.90 -5.43 0.19
C PRO A 101 -14.88 -6.56 0.38
N CYS A 102 -14.29 -7.06 -0.72
CA CYS A 102 -13.22 -8.06 -0.69
C CYS A 102 -11.87 -7.34 -0.50
N PHE A 103 -11.46 -7.08 0.75
CA PHE A 103 -10.30 -6.24 1.08
C PHE A 103 -9.35 -6.97 2.03
N VAL A 104 -8.05 -6.89 1.72
CA VAL A 104 -6.95 -7.38 2.55
C VAL A 104 -6.06 -6.21 2.92
N GLU A 105 -5.99 -5.86 4.19
CA GLU A 105 -5.02 -4.88 4.69
C GLU A 105 -3.76 -5.62 5.15
N VAL A 106 -2.62 -5.24 4.55
CA VAL A 106 -1.31 -5.81 4.85
C VAL A 106 -0.46 -4.77 5.56
N PHE A 107 -0.07 -5.05 6.78
CA PHE A 107 0.84 -4.21 7.53
C PHE A 107 2.29 -4.70 7.41
N VAL A 108 3.15 -3.89 6.80
CA VAL A 108 4.59 -4.12 6.80
C VAL A 108 5.18 -3.51 8.07
N SER A 109 5.39 -4.35 9.08
CA SER A 109 5.97 -3.95 10.35
C SER A 109 7.45 -3.68 10.19
N CYS A 110 7.87 -2.44 10.43
CA CYS A 110 9.27 -2.02 10.33
C CYS A 110 9.53 -0.87 11.30
N THR A 111 10.68 -0.92 11.98
CA THR A 111 11.09 0.21 12.81
C THR A 111 11.62 1.36 11.96
N VAL A 112 11.50 2.58 12.47
CA VAL A 112 12.03 3.77 11.81
C VAL A 112 13.54 3.66 11.58
N ASP A 113 14.27 3.08 12.51
CA ASP A 113 15.73 2.94 12.41
C ASP A 113 16.14 2.07 11.23
N ILE A 114 15.51 0.90 11.06
CA ILE A 114 15.74 0.04 9.88
C ILE A 114 15.39 0.77 8.57
N CYS A 115 14.29 1.53 8.56
CA CYS A 115 13.90 2.28 7.38
C CYS A 115 14.88 3.43 7.07
N ARG A 116 15.43 4.08 8.08
CA ARG A 116 16.47 5.13 7.92
C ARG A 116 17.79 4.56 7.40
N GLU A 117 18.19 3.39 7.88
CA GLU A 117 19.38 2.71 7.36
C GLU A 117 19.24 2.33 5.89
N ARG A 118 18.06 1.88 5.49
CA ARG A 118 17.79 1.51 4.10
C ARG A 118 17.68 2.70 3.16
N ASP A 119 16.90 3.67 3.52
CA ASP A 119 16.54 4.94 2.84
C ASP A 119 16.85 5.01 1.32
N PRO A 120 16.36 4.10 0.48
CA PRO A 120 16.76 3.98 -0.93
C PRO A 120 16.41 5.22 -1.77
N LYS A 121 15.49 6.04 -1.29
CA LYS A 121 15.02 7.28 -1.94
C LYS A 121 15.56 8.54 -1.27
N GLY A 122 16.37 8.43 -0.23
CA GLY A 122 16.92 9.55 0.52
C GLY A 122 15.87 10.40 1.26
N ILE A 123 14.68 9.86 1.50
CA ILE A 123 13.56 10.59 2.14
C ILE A 123 13.91 10.95 3.58
N TYR A 124 14.46 10.01 4.34
CA TYR A 124 14.87 10.23 5.73
C TYR A 124 16.08 11.15 5.82
N ALA A 125 17.05 10.99 4.93
CA ALA A 125 18.20 11.88 4.84
C ALA A 125 17.76 13.31 4.48
N ALA A 126 16.82 13.49 3.56
CA ALA A 126 16.25 14.79 3.21
C ALA A 126 15.49 15.41 4.39
N ALA A 127 14.71 14.64 5.12
CA ALA A 127 13.99 15.08 6.31
C ALA A 127 14.94 15.54 7.43
N ALA A 128 16.04 14.80 7.65
CA ALA A 128 17.06 15.16 8.64
C ALA A 128 17.76 16.49 8.33
N ARG A 129 17.89 16.84 7.04
CA ARG A 129 18.44 18.12 6.59
C ARG A 129 17.40 19.24 6.47
N GLY A 130 16.14 18.99 6.83
CA GLY A 130 15.04 19.96 6.66
C GLY A 130 14.58 20.15 5.21
N ALA A 131 15.07 19.34 4.26
CA ALA A 131 14.72 19.42 2.84
C ALA A 131 13.43 18.63 2.50
N ALA A 132 12.93 17.80 3.41
CA ALA A 132 11.63 17.17 3.31
C ALA A 132 10.84 17.38 4.60
N SER A 133 9.54 17.59 4.46
CA SER A 133 8.61 17.77 5.58
C SER A 133 7.50 16.73 5.53
N ASN A 134 6.82 16.52 6.65
CA ASN A 134 5.67 15.63 6.75
C ASN A 134 5.96 14.14 6.43
N VAL A 135 7.19 13.67 6.68
CA VAL A 135 7.56 12.26 6.45
C VAL A 135 6.88 11.37 7.50
N PRO A 136 6.04 10.40 7.08
CA PRO A 136 5.37 9.48 8.00
C PRO A 136 6.36 8.65 8.83
N GLY A 137 6.13 8.59 10.14
CA GLY A 137 7.03 7.93 11.07
C GLY A 137 8.16 8.83 11.59
N MET A 138 8.27 10.09 11.10
CA MET A 138 9.17 11.12 11.61
C MET A 138 8.39 12.39 12.02
N GLN A 139 8.12 13.27 11.05
CA GLN A 139 7.42 14.54 11.30
C GLN A 139 5.89 14.38 11.20
N ALA A 140 5.40 13.39 10.45
CA ALA A 140 3.98 13.06 10.38
C ALA A 140 3.70 11.75 11.10
N VAL A 141 2.57 11.70 11.79
CA VAL A 141 2.10 10.48 12.46
C VAL A 141 1.79 9.41 11.40
N TYR A 142 2.27 8.19 11.62
CA TYR A 142 1.81 6.99 10.95
C TYR A 142 0.94 6.19 11.92
N GLU A 143 -0.28 5.93 11.52
CA GLU A 143 -1.27 5.15 12.27
C GLU A 143 -1.25 3.71 11.79
N PRO A 144 -0.61 2.77 12.50
CA PRO A 144 -0.62 1.36 12.11
C PRO A 144 -2.04 0.82 12.11
N PRO A 145 -2.34 -0.19 11.26
CA PRO A 145 -3.63 -0.89 11.29
C PRO A 145 -3.95 -1.43 12.69
N LEU A 146 -5.24 -1.44 13.03
CA LEU A 146 -5.69 -2.07 14.29
C LEU A 146 -5.85 -3.58 14.14
N ASN A 147 -6.43 -4.02 13.03
CA ASN A 147 -6.74 -5.42 12.75
C ASN A 147 -6.43 -5.74 11.28
N PRO A 148 -5.15 -5.74 10.86
CA PRO A 148 -4.80 -6.10 9.48
C PRO A 148 -5.03 -7.59 9.26
N GLU A 149 -5.47 -7.97 8.07
CA GLU A 149 -5.60 -9.38 7.68
C GLU A 149 -4.24 -10.09 7.64
N VAL A 150 -3.17 -9.34 7.35
CA VAL A 150 -1.79 -9.87 7.33
C VAL A 150 -0.83 -8.86 7.95
N THR A 151 0.02 -9.33 8.85
CA THR A 151 1.21 -8.59 9.30
C THR A 151 2.45 -9.32 8.82
N VAL A 152 3.37 -8.57 8.17
CA VAL A 152 4.65 -9.09 7.68
C VAL A 152 5.82 -8.30 8.26
N ASP A 153 6.95 -8.96 8.44
CA ASP A 153 8.17 -8.33 8.98
C ASP A 153 9.05 -7.82 7.83
N CYS A 154 9.45 -6.57 7.88
CA CYS A 154 10.34 -5.96 6.89
C CYS A 154 11.74 -6.59 6.81
N ARG A 155 12.14 -7.40 7.80
CA ARG A 155 13.41 -8.12 7.84
C ARG A 155 13.38 -9.44 7.08
N GLU A 156 12.19 -9.98 6.84
CA GLU A 156 12.04 -11.19 6.03
C GLU A 156 12.20 -10.87 4.53
N ALA A 157 12.59 -11.88 3.77
CA ALA A 157 12.68 -11.73 2.31
C ALA A 157 11.31 -11.35 1.71
N PRO A 158 11.26 -10.41 0.74
CA PRO A 158 10.01 -9.99 0.10
C PRO A 158 9.16 -11.14 -0.43
N LEU A 159 9.79 -12.17 -0.98
CA LEU A 159 9.13 -13.38 -1.47
C LEU A 159 8.37 -14.11 -0.35
N ILE A 160 8.96 -14.26 0.84
CA ILE A 160 8.31 -14.92 1.98
C ILE A 160 7.08 -14.11 2.41
N ASN A 161 7.20 -12.81 2.46
CA ASN A 161 6.10 -11.92 2.80
C ASN A 161 4.98 -11.95 1.74
N ALA A 162 5.33 -12.00 0.46
CA ALA A 162 4.37 -12.15 -0.63
C ALA A 162 3.60 -13.48 -0.57
N GLU A 163 4.26 -14.59 -0.23
CA GLU A 163 3.60 -15.89 -0.05
C GLU A 163 2.62 -15.88 1.12
N LYS A 164 2.94 -15.22 2.24
CA LYS A 164 1.99 -15.04 3.36
C LYS A 164 0.74 -14.29 2.92
N ILE A 165 0.90 -13.22 2.15
CA ILE A 165 -0.20 -12.41 1.63
C ILE A 165 -1.04 -13.25 0.65
N PHE A 166 -0.39 -13.95 -0.28
CA PHE A 166 -1.08 -14.79 -1.25
C PHE A 166 -1.88 -15.91 -0.58
N THR A 167 -1.31 -16.55 0.43
CA THR A 167 -1.98 -17.58 1.24
C THR A 167 -3.24 -17.02 1.91
N GLN A 168 -3.19 -15.81 2.44
CA GLN A 168 -4.36 -15.16 3.04
C GLN A 168 -5.46 -14.86 2.01
N ILE A 169 -5.09 -14.40 0.80
CA ILE A 169 -6.04 -14.16 -0.30
C ILE A 169 -6.78 -15.46 -0.65
N MET A 170 -6.04 -16.59 -0.73
CA MET A 170 -6.62 -17.93 -0.94
C MET A 170 -7.54 -18.35 0.20
N ALA A 171 -7.14 -18.16 1.45
CA ALA A 171 -7.92 -18.52 2.64
C ALA A 171 -9.25 -17.76 2.70
N LEU A 172 -9.27 -16.50 2.23
CA LEU A 172 -10.46 -15.66 2.12
C LEU A 172 -11.33 -15.99 0.89
N ARG A 173 -10.90 -16.93 0.04
CA ARG A 173 -11.60 -17.34 -1.18
C ARG A 173 -11.87 -16.19 -2.17
N TYR A 174 -10.93 -15.25 -2.27
CA TYR A 174 -11.03 -14.16 -3.24
C TYR A 174 -10.60 -14.60 -4.64
N ILE A 175 -9.84 -15.67 -4.71
CA ILE A 175 -9.40 -16.35 -5.94
C ILE A 175 -9.67 -17.85 -5.88
#